data_c15f3d19f150c85e03ae305743c80987
#
_entry.id   c15f3d19f150c85e03ae305743c80987
#
_cell.length_a   1.000
_cell.length_b   1.000
_cell.length_c   1.000
_cell.angle_alpha   90.00
_cell.angle_beta   90.00
_cell.angle_gamma   90.00
#
_symmetry.space_group_name_H-M   'P 1'
#
loop_
_entity.id
_entity.type
_entity.pdbx_description
1 polymer ?
#
loop_
_entity_poly.entity_id
_entity_poly.type
_entity_poly.pdbx_seq_one_letter_code
_entity_poly.pdbx_strand_id
1 'polypeptide(L)'
;DCSAARPVLDACREAQAPALFHCAADEFSAPALLGQVAADYPEVPIILAHMNMFGSARDAIAVAEGFPNVYLDTSWVRPERVADAVRRVGADRVMWGTDAPLGGAGHYRRDRVRQYLEEHITAMECEAVMWSNAACLFCLE
;
A
#
# COMPACT_ATOMS: atom_id res chain seq x y z
N ASP A 1 18.80 8.67 -0.86
CA ASP A 1 19.17 8.88 0.54
C ASP A 1 17.91 9.11 1.37
N CYS A 2 17.57 8.12 2.20
CA CYS A 2 16.37 8.16 3.06
C CYS A 2 16.55 9.07 4.30
N SER A 3 17.67 9.80 4.42
CA SER A 3 17.97 10.62 5.60
C SER A 3 16.92 11.70 5.88
N ALA A 4 16.31 12.28 4.83
CA ALA A 4 15.25 13.27 4.96
C ALA A 4 13.95 12.73 5.57
N ALA A 5 13.69 11.43 5.44
CA ALA A 5 12.51 10.78 6.00
C ALA A 5 12.69 10.36 7.48
N ARG A 6 13.93 10.29 7.98
CA ARG A 6 14.22 9.83 9.35
C ARG A 6 13.43 10.54 10.46
N PRO A 7 13.33 11.88 10.50
CA PRO A 7 12.57 12.54 11.57
C PRO A 7 11.09 12.15 11.59
N VAL A 8 10.49 11.92 10.40
CA VAL A 8 9.10 11.48 10.27
C VAL A 8 8.97 10.04 10.73
N LEU A 9 9.89 9.16 10.32
CA LEU A 9 9.89 7.75 10.70
C LEU A 9 10.13 7.54 12.20
N ASP A 10 11.02 8.33 12.80
CA ASP A 10 11.23 8.33 14.25
C ASP A 10 9.96 8.75 14.99
N ALA A 11 9.24 9.77 14.51
CA ALA A 11 7.96 10.16 15.08
C ALA A 11 6.87 9.08 14.87
N CYS A 12 6.82 8.43 13.72
CA CYS A 12 5.90 7.30 13.47
C CYS A 12 6.20 6.14 14.43
N ARG A 13 7.46 5.82 14.64
CA ARG A 13 7.89 4.78 15.58
C ARG A 13 7.45 5.10 17.01
N GLU A 14 7.72 6.32 17.49
CA GLU A 14 7.32 6.78 18.83
C GLU A 14 5.80 6.77 19.02
N ALA A 15 5.06 7.18 17.98
CA ALA A 15 3.60 7.21 17.99
C ALA A 15 2.95 5.85 17.71
N GLN A 16 3.73 4.81 17.38
CA GLN A 16 3.24 3.52 16.89
C GLN A 16 2.26 3.68 15.69
N ALA A 17 2.57 4.62 14.80
CA ALA A 17 1.75 4.98 13.65
C ALA A 17 2.37 4.50 12.33
N PRO A 18 1.57 4.16 11.31
CA PRO A 18 2.08 3.85 9.99
C PRO A 18 2.60 5.09 9.27
N ALA A 19 3.55 4.88 8.35
CA ALA A 19 4.05 5.91 7.46
C ALA A 19 3.62 5.62 6.01
N LEU A 20 2.85 6.55 5.41
CA LEU A 20 2.44 6.47 4.01
C LEU A 20 3.44 7.24 3.14
N PHE A 21 4.01 6.57 2.15
CA PHE A 21 4.90 7.16 1.17
C PHE A 21 4.30 7.13 -0.23
N HIS A 22 4.40 8.24 -0.94
CA HIS A 22 4.23 8.22 -2.39
C HIS A 22 5.22 7.21 -2.98
N CYS A 23 4.73 6.35 -3.87
CA CYS A 23 5.54 5.32 -4.51
C CYS A 23 5.33 5.36 -6.03
N ALA A 24 6.36 5.74 -6.76
CA ALA A 24 6.30 5.94 -8.20
C ALA A 24 7.62 5.55 -8.90
N ALA A 25 7.57 5.46 -10.23
CA ALA A 25 8.74 5.15 -11.05
C ALA A 25 9.62 6.40 -11.26
N ASP A 26 10.12 6.97 -10.17
CA ASP A 26 11.02 8.13 -10.18
C ASP A 26 12.23 7.92 -9.25
N GLU A 27 13.18 8.85 -9.28
CA GLU A 27 14.42 8.75 -8.52
C GLU A 27 14.27 9.01 -7.01
N PHE A 28 13.11 9.51 -6.54
CA PHE A 28 12.89 9.90 -5.15
C PHE A 28 11.96 8.95 -4.39
N SER A 29 11.08 8.24 -5.11
CA SER A 29 10.03 7.41 -4.50
C SER A 29 9.93 6.00 -5.07
N ALA A 30 10.97 5.54 -5.78
CA ALA A 30 11.01 4.19 -6.33
C ALA A 30 10.87 3.11 -5.24
N PRO A 31 10.17 1.99 -5.51
CA PRO A 31 9.96 0.92 -4.53
C PRO A 31 11.24 0.45 -3.83
N ALA A 32 12.36 0.35 -4.56
CA ALA A 32 13.63 -0.09 -4.01
C ALA A 32 14.16 0.82 -2.89
N LEU A 33 13.94 2.14 -2.99
CA LEU A 33 14.30 3.10 -1.93
C LEU A 33 13.42 2.88 -0.69
N LEU A 34 12.12 2.67 -0.90
CA LEU A 34 11.18 2.42 0.19
C LEU A 34 11.42 1.07 0.87
N GLY A 35 11.95 0.09 0.14
CA GLY A 35 12.45 -1.16 0.72
C GLY A 35 13.63 -0.94 1.68
N GLN A 36 14.53 0.00 1.38
CA GLN A 36 15.60 0.38 2.32
C GLN A 36 15.04 1.05 3.58
N VAL A 37 14.03 1.91 3.43
CA VAL A 37 13.31 2.51 4.58
C VAL A 37 12.69 1.42 5.45
N ALA A 38 12.02 0.45 4.84
CA ALA A 38 11.38 -0.66 5.55
C ALA A 38 12.39 -1.53 6.32
N ALA A 39 13.58 -1.73 5.74
CA ALA A 39 14.67 -2.46 6.40
C ALA A 39 15.24 -1.71 7.62
N ASP A 40 15.37 -0.37 7.51
CA ASP A 40 15.90 0.48 8.59
C ASP A 40 14.89 0.67 9.75
N TYR A 41 13.58 0.52 9.47
CA TYR A 41 12.48 0.72 10.43
C TYR A 41 11.51 -0.47 10.45
N PRO A 42 11.96 -1.67 10.85
CA PRO A 42 11.14 -2.89 10.78
C PRO A 42 9.90 -2.86 11.68
N GLU A 43 9.88 -2.01 12.69
CA GLU A 43 8.74 -1.81 13.61
C GLU A 43 7.70 -0.80 13.11
N VAL A 44 8.02 -0.01 12.06
CA VAL A 44 7.08 0.96 11.48
C VAL A 44 6.38 0.34 10.26
N PRO A 45 5.05 0.29 10.24
CA PRO A 45 4.33 -0.10 9.03
C PRO A 45 4.56 0.94 7.91
N ILE A 46 5.11 0.51 6.80
CA ILE A 46 5.41 1.35 5.64
C ILE A 46 4.40 1.09 4.54
N ILE A 47 3.59 2.08 4.18
CA ILE A 47 2.56 1.96 3.15
C ILE A 47 3.08 2.55 1.84
N LEU A 48 3.13 1.73 0.79
CA LEU A 48 3.50 2.16 -0.55
C LEU A 48 2.24 2.61 -1.31
N ALA A 49 2.02 3.93 -1.40
CA ALA A 49 0.91 4.48 -2.17
C ALA A 49 1.06 4.14 -3.66
N HIS A 50 -0.06 3.80 -4.30
CA HIS A 50 -0.14 3.59 -5.76
C HIS A 50 0.62 2.37 -6.31
N MET A 51 1.25 1.55 -5.47
CA MET A 51 2.06 0.39 -5.91
C MET A 51 2.98 0.71 -7.10
N ASN A 52 3.79 1.77 -7.01
CA ASN A 52 4.69 2.23 -8.08
C ASN A 52 3.94 2.91 -9.25
N MET A 53 3.33 4.08 -9.00
CA MET A 53 2.66 4.89 -10.03
C MET A 53 3.57 5.14 -11.23
N PHE A 54 3.02 5.05 -12.44
CA PHE A 54 3.71 5.15 -13.73
C PHE A 54 4.75 4.06 -14.03
N GLY A 55 4.97 3.12 -13.10
CA GLY A 55 5.86 1.99 -13.26
C GLY A 55 5.14 0.65 -13.20
N SER A 56 5.88 -0.39 -12.81
CA SER A 56 5.33 -1.73 -12.63
C SER A 56 4.92 -1.97 -11.18
N ALA A 57 3.65 -2.28 -10.93
CA ALA A 57 3.18 -2.70 -9.62
C ALA A 57 3.95 -3.93 -9.06
N ARG A 58 4.56 -4.73 -9.94
CA ARG A 58 5.38 -5.90 -9.55
C ARG A 58 6.58 -5.51 -8.70
N ASP A 59 7.14 -4.32 -8.92
CA ASP A 59 8.31 -3.86 -8.17
C ASP A 59 7.94 -3.54 -6.72
N ALA A 60 6.79 -2.88 -6.49
CA ALA A 60 6.26 -2.64 -5.14
C ALA A 60 5.82 -3.94 -4.45
N ILE A 61 5.20 -4.86 -5.20
CA ILE A 61 4.83 -6.19 -4.70
C ILE A 61 6.09 -6.96 -4.26
N ALA A 62 7.17 -6.94 -5.05
CA ALA A 62 8.42 -7.62 -4.71
C ALA A 62 9.06 -7.04 -3.43
N VAL A 63 8.95 -5.72 -3.21
CA VAL A 63 9.39 -5.10 -1.95
C VAL A 63 8.53 -5.61 -0.78
N ALA A 64 7.20 -5.64 -0.94
CA ALA A 64 6.31 -6.13 0.10
C ALA A 64 6.50 -7.64 0.40
N GLU A 65 6.89 -8.44 -0.58
CA GLU A 65 7.29 -9.85 -0.35
C GLU A 65 8.56 -9.96 0.52
N GLY A 66 9.51 -9.04 0.35
CA GLY A 66 10.78 -9.04 1.08
C GLY A 66 10.69 -8.45 2.49
N PHE A 67 9.70 -7.62 2.77
CA PHE A 67 9.60 -6.88 4.04
C PHE A 67 8.19 -7.01 4.65
N PRO A 68 8.06 -7.69 5.80
CA PRO A 68 6.75 -7.97 6.41
C PRO A 68 6.03 -6.71 6.95
N ASN A 69 6.76 -5.62 7.19
CA ASN A 69 6.21 -4.32 7.60
C ASN A 69 5.79 -3.44 6.41
N VAL A 70 5.86 -3.93 5.18
CA VAL A 70 5.42 -3.18 3.99
C VAL A 70 3.98 -3.55 3.62
N TYR A 71 3.17 -2.52 3.45
CA TYR A 71 1.77 -2.54 3.02
C TYR A 71 1.62 -1.87 1.67
N LEU A 72 0.59 -2.24 0.92
CA LEU A 72 0.33 -1.75 -0.43
C LEU A 72 -1.01 -1.01 -0.47
N ASP A 73 -1.01 0.25 -0.91
CA ASP A 73 -2.22 1.00 -1.20
C ASP A 73 -2.63 0.86 -2.67
N THR A 74 -3.93 0.73 -2.91
CA THR A 74 -4.49 0.41 -4.23
C THR A 74 -4.91 1.62 -5.06
N SER A 75 -4.70 2.84 -4.58
CA SER A 75 -5.05 4.04 -5.35
C SER A 75 -4.33 4.07 -6.70
N TRP A 76 -5.06 4.39 -7.78
CA TRP A 76 -4.59 4.37 -9.18
C TRP A 76 -4.20 2.99 -9.74
N VAL A 77 -4.32 1.93 -8.95
CA VAL A 77 -3.95 0.56 -9.35
C VAL A 77 -5.13 -0.14 -10.03
N ARG A 78 -4.86 -0.85 -11.12
CA ARG A 78 -5.88 -1.66 -11.79
C ARG A 78 -6.26 -2.87 -10.93
N PRO A 79 -7.55 -3.27 -10.89
CA PRO A 79 -8.04 -4.37 -10.05
C PRO A 79 -7.27 -5.70 -10.22
N GLU A 80 -6.81 -6.00 -11.44
CA GLU A 80 -6.03 -7.22 -11.73
C GLU A 80 -4.69 -7.23 -10.99
N ARG A 81 -4.10 -6.05 -10.78
CA ARG A 81 -2.84 -5.91 -10.03
C ARG A 81 -3.07 -5.97 -8.54
N VAL A 82 -4.23 -5.50 -8.07
CA VAL A 82 -4.63 -5.65 -6.67
C VAL A 82 -4.79 -7.13 -6.34
N ALA A 83 -5.51 -7.90 -7.16
CA ALA A 83 -5.66 -9.34 -6.98
C ALA A 83 -4.30 -10.08 -7.06
N ASP A 84 -3.37 -9.63 -7.91
CA ASP A 84 -2.00 -10.17 -7.97
C ASP A 84 -1.23 -9.90 -6.67
N ALA A 85 -1.34 -8.68 -6.13
CA ALA A 85 -0.75 -8.32 -4.84
C ALA A 85 -1.30 -9.21 -3.71
N VAL A 86 -2.62 -9.38 -3.62
CA VAL A 86 -3.26 -10.24 -2.61
C VAL A 86 -2.72 -11.67 -2.67
N ARG A 87 -2.59 -12.25 -3.87
CA ARG A 87 -2.06 -13.62 -4.03
C ARG A 87 -0.61 -13.76 -3.61
N ARG A 88 0.20 -12.72 -3.76
CA ARG A 88 1.65 -12.78 -3.53
C ARG A 88 2.06 -12.36 -2.13
N VAL A 89 1.45 -11.32 -1.57
CA VAL A 89 1.84 -10.79 -0.25
C VAL A 89 0.83 -11.09 0.86
N GLY A 90 -0.36 -11.60 0.50
CA GLY A 90 -1.46 -11.80 1.43
C GLY A 90 -2.44 -10.61 1.46
N ALA A 91 -3.71 -10.91 1.70
CA ALA A 91 -4.77 -9.90 1.73
C ALA A 91 -4.60 -8.90 2.90
N ASP A 92 -4.00 -9.34 3.98
CA ASP A 92 -3.77 -8.58 5.22
C ASP A 92 -2.83 -7.38 5.07
N ARG A 93 -2.09 -7.31 3.97
CA ARG A 93 -1.14 -6.22 3.69
C ARG A 93 -1.49 -5.37 2.46
N VAL A 94 -2.71 -5.51 1.94
CA VAL A 94 -3.21 -4.72 0.82
C VAL A 94 -4.40 -3.89 1.29
N MET A 95 -4.41 -2.58 1.00
CA MET A 95 -5.46 -1.65 1.47
C MET A 95 -6.02 -0.85 0.32
N TRP A 96 -7.37 -0.76 0.27
CA TRP A 96 -8.04 0.09 -0.70
C TRP A 96 -7.85 1.57 -0.38
N GLY A 97 -7.39 2.34 -1.38
CA GLY A 97 -7.24 3.78 -1.32
C GLY A 97 -7.78 4.48 -2.57
N THR A 98 -7.96 5.78 -2.50
CA THR A 98 -8.52 6.61 -3.59
C THR A 98 -7.61 7.70 -4.10
N ASP A 99 -6.69 8.18 -3.27
CA ASP A 99 -5.91 9.39 -3.52
C ASP A 99 -6.80 10.63 -3.79
N ALA A 100 -7.96 10.68 -3.09
CA ALA A 100 -8.90 11.81 -3.21
C ALA A 100 -8.25 13.12 -2.68
N PRO A 101 -8.49 14.27 -3.31
CA PRO A 101 -9.38 14.53 -4.44
C PRO A 101 -8.71 14.46 -5.83
N LEU A 102 -7.50 13.97 -5.94
CA LEU A 102 -6.77 13.87 -7.19
C LEU A 102 -7.45 12.87 -8.14
N GLY A 103 -7.57 13.19 -9.42
CA GLY A 103 -8.16 12.31 -10.42
C GLY A 103 -9.66 12.40 -10.63
N GLY A 104 -10.39 13.17 -9.82
CA GLY A 104 -11.84 13.38 -9.98
C GLY A 104 -12.70 12.14 -9.68
N ALA A 105 -14.01 12.30 -9.74
CA ALA A 105 -14.98 11.28 -9.32
C ALA A 105 -14.92 9.94 -10.10
N GLY A 106 -14.37 9.93 -11.31
CA GLY A 106 -14.26 8.73 -12.13
C GLY A 106 -13.19 7.73 -11.66
N HIS A 107 -12.25 8.17 -10.86
CA HIS A 107 -11.16 7.32 -10.34
C HIS A 107 -11.50 6.62 -9.01
N TYR A 108 -12.56 7.05 -8.32
CA TYR A 108 -12.98 6.49 -7.04
C TYR A 108 -13.98 5.34 -7.22
N ARG A 109 -13.72 4.46 -8.16
CA ARG A 109 -14.63 3.36 -8.51
C ARG A 109 -14.44 2.17 -7.56
N ARG A 110 -14.75 2.39 -6.27
CA ARG A 110 -14.76 1.34 -5.25
C ARG A 110 -15.57 0.12 -5.68
N ASP A 111 -16.69 0.35 -6.32
CA ASP A 111 -17.58 -0.67 -6.87
C ASP A 111 -16.86 -1.58 -7.89
N ARG A 112 -16.08 -1.03 -8.81
CA ARG A 112 -15.34 -1.83 -9.81
C ARG A 112 -14.21 -2.65 -9.20
N VAL A 113 -13.45 -2.06 -8.28
CA VAL A 113 -12.38 -2.78 -7.58
C VAL A 113 -13.00 -3.91 -6.78
N ARG A 114 -14.03 -3.62 -5.98
CA ARG A 114 -14.72 -4.61 -5.17
C ARG A 114 -15.30 -5.74 -6.02
N GLN A 115 -16.05 -5.42 -7.08
CA GLN A 115 -16.63 -6.43 -7.96
C GLN A 115 -15.57 -7.35 -8.55
N TYR A 116 -14.45 -6.81 -9.04
CA TYR A 116 -13.37 -7.63 -9.57
C TYR A 116 -12.75 -8.53 -8.51
N LEU A 117 -12.52 -7.99 -7.29
CA LEU A 117 -11.96 -8.78 -6.20
C LEU A 117 -12.89 -9.93 -5.77
N GLU A 118 -14.19 -9.67 -5.64
CA GLU A 118 -15.20 -10.69 -5.28
C GLU A 118 -15.24 -11.87 -6.26
N GLU A 119 -14.82 -11.65 -7.51
CA GLU A 119 -14.73 -12.71 -8.53
C GLU A 119 -13.40 -13.50 -8.48
N HIS A 120 -12.35 -12.95 -7.81
CA HIS A 120 -10.99 -13.47 -7.94
C HIS A 120 -10.31 -13.85 -6.61
N ILE A 121 -10.86 -13.41 -5.48
CA ILE A 121 -10.39 -13.73 -4.13
C ILE A 121 -11.59 -14.07 -3.23
N THR A 122 -11.34 -14.56 -2.03
CA THR A 122 -12.42 -14.90 -1.09
C THR A 122 -13.12 -13.62 -0.56
N ALA A 123 -14.37 -13.77 -0.11
CA ALA A 123 -15.13 -12.67 0.47
C ALA A 123 -14.40 -12.04 1.70
N MET A 124 -13.73 -12.88 2.50
CA MET A 124 -12.96 -12.45 3.66
C MET A 124 -11.72 -11.63 3.25
N GLU A 125 -10.99 -12.05 2.23
CA GLU A 125 -9.87 -11.31 1.67
C GLU A 125 -10.33 -9.97 1.05
N CYS A 126 -11.46 -9.99 0.34
CA CYS A 126 -12.05 -8.77 -0.21
C CYS A 126 -12.40 -7.76 0.88
N GLU A 127 -13.03 -8.18 1.96
CA GLU A 127 -13.36 -7.31 3.09
C GLU A 127 -12.10 -6.79 3.79
N ALA A 128 -11.06 -7.62 3.93
CA ALA A 128 -9.77 -7.20 4.47
C ALA A 128 -9.18 -6.05 3.65
N VAL A 129 -9.08 -6.22 2.33
CA VAL A 129 -8.56 -5.19 1.41
C VAL A 129 -9.41 -3.93 1.43
N MET A 130 -10.73 -4.05 1.39
CA MET A 130 -11.65 -2.92 1.21
C MET A 130 -11.87 -2.09 2.48
N TRP A 131 -11.60 -2.66 3.67
CA TRP A 131 -11.88 -1.98 4.94
C TRP A 131 -11.01 -2.43 6.11
N SER A 132 -11.00 -3.73 6.48
CA SER A 132 -10.54 -4.17 7.80
C SER A 132 -9.05 -3.90 8.04
N ASN A 133 -8.21 -3.98 7.00
CA ASN A 133 -6.77 -3.73 7.15
C ASN A 133 -6.50 -2.26 7.50
N ALA A 134 -7.15 -1.33 6.79
CA ALA A 134 -7.00 0.09 7.09
C ALA A 134 -7.57 0.41 8.48
N ALA A 135 -8.75 -0.13 8.83
CA ALA A 135 -9.35 0.06 10.14
C ALA A 135 -8.43 -0.42 11.27
N CYS A 136 -7.84 -1.61 11.12
CA CYS A 136 -6.90 -2.16 12.08
C CYS A 136 -5.62 -1.34 12.17
N LEU A 137 -4.99 -1.01 11.03
CA LEU A 137 -3.69 -0.34 10.98
C LEU A 137 -3.75 1.09 11.52
N PHE A 138 -4.86 1.79 11.28
CA PHE A 138 -5.08 3.17 11.74
C PHE A 138 -5.91 3.27 13.02
N CYS A 139 -6.22 2.14 13.69
CA CYS A 139 -7.02 2.08 14.91
C CYS A 139 -8.38 2.80 14.77
N LEU A 140 -9.06 2.61 13.64
CA LEU A 140 -10.39 3.15 13.40
C LEU A 140 -11.46 2.27 14.08
N GLU A 141 -12.42 2.90 14.78
CA GLU A 141 -13.57 2.23 15.40
C GLU A 141 -14.67 1.88 14.38
#